data_cb622cac398d7886f3f2e0ddaede53e0
#
_entry.id   cb622cac398d7886f3f2e0ddaede53e0
#
_cell.length_a   1.000
_cell.length_b   1.000
_cell.length_c   1.000
_cell.angle_alpha   90.00
_cell.angle_beta   90.00
_cell.angle_gamma   90.00
#
_symmetry.space_group_name_H-M   'P 1'
#
loop_
_entity.id
_entity.type
_entity.pdbx_description
1 polymer ?
#
loop_
_entity_poly.entity_id
_entity_poly.type
_entity_poly.pdbx_seq_one_letter_code
_entity_poly.pdbx_strand_id
1 'polypeptide(L)'
;MIIVAIDENNFKKASELINKLDPKKCMVKIGSVAFNSIGHEIIYYAADQGFKIFLDLKLHDIPNTVKKSIQGLASLPIKMLTIHTSGGKDMMMAAMAVSYTHLRAHETDRY
;
A
#
# COMPACT_ATOMS: atom_id res chain seq x y z
N MET A 1 14.54 -7.19 -6.61
CA MET A 1 14.36 -5.86 -6.00
C MET A 1 14.16 -6.01 -4.50
N ILE A 2 14.74 -5.12 -3.75
CA ILE A 2 14.64 -5.13 -2.29
C ILE A 2 13.41 -4.30 -1.88
N ILE A 3 12.70 -4.77 -0.85
CA ILE A 3 11.60 -4.01 -0.25
C ILE A 3 12.04 -3.56 1.13
N VAL A 4 12.02 -2.26 1.37
CA VAL A 4 12.44 -1.67 2.65
C VAL A 4 11.22 -1.23 3.44
N ALA A 5 11.06 -1.73 4.65
CA ALA A 5 9.95 -1.36 5.53
C ALA A 5 10.19 0.00 6.17
N ILE A 6 9.20 0.87 6.08
CA ILE A 6 9.25 2.20 6.69
C ILE A 6 8.39 2.13 7.96
N ASP A 7 8.98 1.63 9.04
CA ASP A 7 8.26 1.40 10.30
C ASP A 7 8.42 2.56 11.30
N GLU A 8 8.31 3.77 10.79
CA GLU A 8 8.41 4.97 11.62
C GLU A 8 7.03 5.53 11.93
N ASN A 9 6.90 6.17 13.08
CA ASN A 9 5.61 6.68 13.54
C ASN A 9 5.44 8.19 13.39
N ASN A 10 6.40 8.86 12.76
CA ASN A 10 6.23 10.27 12.42
C ASN A 10 6.86 10.57 11.07
N PHE A 11 6.35 11.63 10.44
CA PHE A 11 6.73 11.99 9.08
C PHE A 11 8.22 12.32 8.96
N LYS A 12 8.78 13.02 9.93
CA LYS A 12 10.18 13.44 9.86
C LYS A 12 11.11 12.25 9.77
N LYS A 13 10.94 11.27 10.66
CA LYS A 13 11.79 10.08 10.67
C LYS A 13 11.57 9.23 9.43
N ALA A 14 10.32 9.07 9.00
CA ALA A 14 9.99 8.30 7.81
C ALA A 14 10.60 8.92 6.56
N SER A 15 10.46 10.23 6.40
CA SER A 15 11.02 10.92 5.22
C SER A 15 12.55 10.90 5.22
N GLU A 16 13.18 11.02 6.38
CA GLU A 16 14.63 10.91 6.49
C GLU A 16 15.13 9.53 6.05
N LEU A 17 14.42 8.49 6.45
CA LEU A 17 14.76 7.13 6.03
C LEU A 17 14.60 6.97 4.51
N ILE A 18 13.48 7.42 3.96
CA ILE A 18 13.20 7.34 2.53
C ILE A 18 14.27 8.09 1.73
N ASN A 19 14.71 9.25 2.21
CA ASN A 19 15.72 10.05 1.53
C ASN A 19 17.10 9.37 1.42
N LYS A 20 17.35 8.35 2.26
CA LYS A 20 18.59 7.59 2.21
C LYS A 20 18.57 6.44 1.21
N LEU A 21 17.41 6.16 0.62
CA LEU A 21 17.22 5.02 -0.26
C LEU A 21 17.24 5.45 -1.72
N ASP A 22 17.53 4.49 -2.61
CA ASP A 22 17.54 4.70 -4.05
C ASP A 22 16.29 4.07 -4.66
N PRO A 23 15.38 4.86 -5.25
CA PRO A 23 14.15 4.31 -5.81
C PRO A 23 14.37 3.36 -6.99
N LYS A 24 15.56 3.37 -7.59
CA LYS A 24 15.91 2.43 -8.66
C LYS A 24 16.26 1.04 -8.11
N LYS A 25 16.59 0.94 -6.84
CA LYS A 25 17.08 -0.30 -6.23
C LYS A 25 16.09 -0.96 -5.29
N CYS A 26 15.11 -0.22 -4.79
CA CYS A 26 14.16 -0.77 -3.83
C CYS A 26 12.79 -0.13 -3.97
N MET A 27 11.77 -0.87 -3.52
CA MET A 27 10.48 -0.28 -3.21
C MET A 27 10.37 -0.08 -1.70
N VAL A 28 9.43 0.75 -1.27
CA VAL A 28 9.18 0.96 0.15
C VAL A 28 7.88 0.30 0.55
N LYS A 29 7.88 -0.28 1.73
CA LYS A 29 6.69 -0.86 2.33
C LYS A 29 6.19 0.07 3.42
N ILE A 30 4.94 0.50 3.30
CA ILE A 30 4.25 1.30 4.31
C ILE A 30 3.29 0.35 5.02
N GLY A 31 3.59 0.06 6.26
CA GLY A 31 2.74 -0.80 7.10
C GLY A 31 1.79 0.01 7.96
N SER A 32 1.08 -0.71 8.85
CA SER A 32 0.06 -0.06 9.69
C SER A 32 0.64 0.98 10.63
N VAL A 33 1.86 0.79 11.12
CA VAL A 33 2.47 1.79 12.03
C VAL A 33 2.57 3.15 11.33
N ALA A 34 3.24 3.19 10.19
CA ALA A 34 3.42 4.45 9.46
C ALA A 34 2.10 4.97 8.91
N PHE A 35 1.27 4.08 8.35
CA PHE A 35 0.00 4.50 7.76
C PHE A 35 -0.94 5.11 8.79
N ASN A 36 -1.07 4.48 9.96
CA ASN A 36 -1.99 4.96 11.00
C ASN A 36 -1.44 6.19 11.74
N SER A 37 -0.12 6.31 11.87
CA SER A 37 0.49 7.42 12.59
C SER A 37 0.72 8.66 11.74
N ILE A 38 1.02 8.46 10.45
CA ILE A 38 1.36 9.57 9.53
C ILE A 38 0.23 9.84 8.54
N GLY A 39 -0.46 8.80 8.10
CA GLY A 39 -1.54 8.93 7.13
C GLY A 39 -1.03 8.88 5.69
N HIS A 40 -1.85 9.39 4.76
CA HIS A 40 -1.56 9.34 3.33
C HIS A 40 -0.33 10.14 2.92
N GLU A 41 0.07 11.09 3.75
CA GLU A 41 1.17 12.00 3.44
C GLU A 41 2.47 11.26 3.11
N ILE A 42 2.76 10.18 3.86
CA ILE A 42 3.98 9.42 3.62
C ILE A 42 3.94 8.68 2.29
N ILE A 43 2.75 8.26 1.86
CA ILE A 43 2.58 7.59 0.57
C ILE A 43 2.88 8.57 -0.57
N TYR A 44 2.30 9.77 -0.51
CA TYR A 44 2.55 10.79 -1.52
C TYR A 44 4.00 11.23 -1.54
N TYR A 45 4.60 11.35 -0.35
CA TYR A 45 6.02 11.72 -0.27
C TYR A 45 6.90 10.70 -0.96
N ALA A 46 6.72 9.41 -0.66
CA ALA A 46 7.51 8.35 -1.26
C ALA A 46 7.28 8.28 -2.77
N ALA A 47 6.04 8.43 -3.21
CA ALA A 47 5.72 8.43 -4.64
C ALA A 47 6.40 9.59 -5.37
N ASP A 48 6.43 10.77 -4.76
CA ASP A 48 7.09 11.95 -5.34
C ASP A 48 8.59 11.76 -5.46
N GLN A 49 9.18 10.95 -4.59
CA GLN A 49 10.60 10.61 -4.68
C GLN A 49 10.89 9.50 -5.71
N GLY A 50 9.86 8.99 -6.36
CA GLY A 50 10.01 7.98 -7.41
C GLY A 50 9.92 6.54 -6.96
N PHE A 51 9.54 6.29 -5.70
CA PHE A 51 9.44 4.92 -5.18
C PHE A 51 8.13 4.26 -5.58
N LYS A 52 8.20 2.97 -5.88
CA LYS A 52 7.04 2.10 -5.91
C LYS A 52 6.68 1.74 -4.48
N ILE A 53 5.40 1.74 -4.17
CA ILE A 53 4.94 1.59 -2.79
C ILE A 53 4.13 0.32 -2.63
N PHE A 54 4.49 -0.44 -1.61
CA PHE A 54 3.77 -1.61 -1.15
C PHE A 54 3.04 -1.23 0.13
N LEU A 55 1.70 -1.14 0.07
CA LEU A 55 0.89 -0.81 1.24
C LEU A 55 0.50 -2.10 1.95
N ASP A 56 1.10 -2.33 3.10
CA ASP A 56 0.97 -3.59 3.83
C ASP A 56 0.08 -3.43 5.06
N LEU A 57 -1.22 -3.41 4.84
CA LEU A 57 -2.21 -3.25 5.91
C LEU A 57 -2.85 -4.57 6.34
N LYS A 58 -2.71 -5.64 5.53
CA LYS A 58 -3.28 -6.95 5.79
C LYS A 58 -4.78 -6.85 6.11
N LEU A 59 -5.51 -6.25 5.18
CA LEU A 59 -6.95 -6.00 5.35
C LEU A 59 -7.68 -7.30 5.72
N HIS A 60 -8.51 -7.23 6.74
CA HIS A 60 -9.22 -8.37 7.27
C HIS A 60 -10.54 -7.91 7.86
N ASP A 61 -11.63 -8.15 7.13
CA ASP A 61 -12.97 -7.77 7.54
C ASP A 61 -13.98 -8.53 6.71
N ILE A 62 -15.26 -8.28 6.91
CA ILE A 62 -16.29 -8.89 6.08
C ILE A 62 -16.11 -8.42 4.62
N PRO A 63 -16.54 -9.23 3.64
CA PRO A 63 -16.24 -8.96 2.23
C PRO A 63 -16.59 -7.55 1.76
N ASN A 64 -17.76 -7.06 2.13
CA ASN A 64 -18.19 -5.72 1.68
C ASN A 64 -17.32 -4.61 2.27
N THR A 65 -16.86 -4.75 3.51
CA THR A 65 -15.97 -3.77 4.16
C THR A 65 -14.60 -3.77 3.51
N VAL A 66 -14.06 -4.95 3.20
CA VAL A 66 -12.78 -5.06 2.49
C VAL A 66 -12.90 -4.41 1.10
N LYS A 67 -13.99 -4.69 0.39
CA LYS A 67 -14.25 -4.09 -0.91
C LYS A 67 -14.24 -2.56 -0.85
N LYS A 68 -14.96 -1.98 0.11
CA LYS A 68 -15.02 -0.53 0.28
C LYS A 68 -13.68 0.06 0.68
N SER A 69 -12.93 -0.64 1.54
CA SER A 69 -11.61 -0.21 1.95
C SER A 69 -10.65 -0.13 0.77
N ILE A 70 -10.67 -1.15 -0.10
CA ILE A 70 -9.81 -1.15 -1.28
C ILE A 70 -10.23 -0.06 -2.26
N GLN A 71 -11.53 0.18 -2.43
CA GLN A 71 -12.01 1.27 -3.26
C GLN A 71 -11.48 2.62 -2.77
N GLY A 72 -11.48 2.83 -1.45
CA GLY A 72 -10.95 4.05 -0.87
C GLY A 72 -9.44 4.21 -1.04
N LEU A 73 -8.71 3.10 -1.10
CA LEU A 73 -7.26 3.12 -1.27
C LEU A 73 -6.83 3.14 -2.73
N ALA A 74 -7.73 2.83 -3.66
CA ALA A 74 -7.38 2.67 -5.07
C ALA A 74 -6.90 3.96 -5.74
N SER A 75 -7.23 5.11 -5.20
CA SER A 75 -6.77 6.40 -5.72
C SER A 75 -5.36 6.77 -5.27
N LEU A 76 -4.80 6.04 -4.32
CA LEU A 76 -3.46 6.33 -3.83
C LEU A 76 -2.41 5.78 -4.80
N PRO A 77 -1.23 6.42 -4.89
CA PRO A 77 -0.16 5.96 -5.79
C PRO A 77 0.59 4.76 -5.20
N ILE A 78 -0.11 3.65 -5.06
CA ILE A 78 0.47 2.41 -4.52
C ILE A 78 0.53 1.34 -5.61
N LYS A 79 1.50 0.45 -5.50
CA LYS A 79 1.71 -0.64 -6.46
C LYS A 79 1.09 -1.95 -5.98
N MET A 80 1.14 -2.21 -4.69
CA MET A 80 0.64 -3.45 -4.09
C MET A 80 -0.06 -3.17 -2.77
N LEU A 81 -1.04 -4.00 -2.44
CA LEU A 81 -1.80 -3.93 -1.21
C LEU A 81 -1.99 -5.35 -0.68
N THR A 82 -1.92 -5.55 0.62
CA THR A 82 -2.13 -6.87 1.22
C THR A 82 -3.49 -7.01 1.86
N ILE A 83 -4.01 -8.25 1.83
CA ILE A 83 -5.16 -8.65 2.60
C ILE A 83 -4.77 -9.85 3.45
N HIS A 84 -5.51 -10.11 4.52
CA HIS A 84 -5.23 -11.23 5.42
C HIS A 84 -5.96 -12.48 4.92
N THR A 85 -5.22 -13.58 4.72
CA THR A 85 -5.81 -14.79 4.15
C THR A 85 -6.86 -15.45 5.05
N SER A 86 -6.79 -15.24 6.37
CA SER A 86 -7.78 -15.82 7.28
C SER A 86 -9.17 -15.19 7.16
N GLY A 87 -9.34 -14.16 6.35
CA GLY A 87 -10.65 -13.55 6.06
C GLY A 87 -11.56 -14.42 5.23
N GLY A 88 -11.03 -15.46 4.61
CA GLY A 88 -11.81 -16.44 3.87
C GLY A 88 -11.94 -16.11 2.38
N LYS A 89 -12.57 -17.03 1.67
CA LYS A 89 -12.69 -16.97 0.21
C LYS A 89 -13.48 -15.75 -0.26
N ASP A 90 -14.61 -15.47 0.38
CA ASP A 90 -15.48 -14.39 -0.06
C ASP A 90 -14.81 -13.02 0.08
N MET A 91 -14.07 -12.83 1.19
CA MET A 91 -13.30 -11.60 1.38
C MET A 91 -12.22 -11.45 0.32
N MET A 92 -11.50 -12.53 0.02
CA MET A 92 -10.44 -12.49 -0.99
C MET A 92 -11.01 -12.23 -2.39
N MET A 93 -12.14 -12.84 -2.72
CA MET A 93 -12.80 -12.64 -4.02
C MET A 93 -13.28 -11.20 -4.17
N ALA A 94 -13.87 -10.63 -3.11
CA ALA A 94 -14.31 -9.24 -3.14
C ALA A 94 -13.13 -8.29 -3.34
N ALA A 95 -12.02 -8.55 -2.66
CA ALA A 95 -10.80 -7.75 -2.80
C ALA A 95 -10.24 -7.82 -4.21
N MET A 96 -10.19 -9.01 -4.78
CA MET A 96 -9.67 -9.21 -6.13
C MET A 96 -10.51 -8.53 -7.20
N ALA A 97 -11.83 -8.57 -7.06
CA ALA A 97 -12.72 -7.91 -8.00
C ALA A 97 -12.48 -6.41 -8.06
N VAL A 98 -12.34 -5.76 -6.91
CA VAL A 98 -12.06 -4.32 -6.86
C VAL A 98 -10.68 -4.01 -7.39
N SER A 99 -9.69 -4.79 -6.99
CA SER A 99 -8.31 -4.62 -7.43
C SER A 99 -8.21 -4.70 -8.95
N TYR A 100 -8.91 -5.65 -9.56
CA TYR A 100 -8.92 -5.80 -11.01
C TYR A 100 -9.52 -4.59 -11.71
N THR A 101 -10.66 -4.08 -11.21
CA THR A 101 -11.38 -3.01 -11.89
C THR A 101 -10.82 -1.62 -11.62
N HIS A 102 -10.20 -1.40 -10.45
CA HIS A 102 -9.73 -0.07 -10.05
C HIS A 102 -8.21 0.08 -10.15
N LEU A 103 -7.45 -0.81 -9.50
CA LEU A 103 -5.99 -0.67 -9.49
C LEU A 103 -5.39 -1.01 -10.84
N ARG A 104 -5.92 -2.02 -11.52
CA ARG A 104 -5.43 -2.41 -12.84
C ARG A 104 -5.64 -1.31 -13.87
N ALA A 105 -6.68 -0.49 -13.72
CA ALA A 105 -6.94 0.60 -14.64
C ALA A 105 -5.85 1.67 -14.59
N HIS A 106 -5.13 1.78 -13.49
CA HIS A 106 -4.07 2.76 -13.30
C HIS A 106 -2.68 2.20 -13.54
N GLU A 107 -2.58 0.89 -13.81
CA GLU A 107 -1.31 0.20 -13.97
C GLU A 107 -1.29 -0.59 -15.26
N THR A 108 -0.17 -0.57 -15.95
CA THR A 108 0.03 -1.42 -17.11
C THR A 108 0.60 -2.77 -16.75
N ASP A 109 1.17 -2.88 -15.56
CA ASP A 109 1.78 -4.11 -15.06
C ASP A 109 0.85 -4.87 -14.15
N ARG A 110 1.18 -6.14 -13.96
CA ARG A 110 0.47 -6.99 -13.03
C ARG A 110 1.02 -6.82 -11.63
N TYR A 111 0.20 -7.08 -10.69
CA TYR A 111 0.68 -7.32 -9.36
C TYR A 111 0.75 -8.80 -9.10
#